data_eac27d05cbc782407d3cf0976877486e
#
_entry.id   eac27d05cbc782407d3cf0976877486e
#
_cell.length_a   1.000
_cell.length_b   1.000
_cell.length_c   1.000
_cell.angle_alpha   90.00
_cell.angle_beta   90.00
_cell.angle_gamma   90.00
#
_symmetry.space_group_name_H-M   'P 1'
#
loop_
_entity.id
_entity.type
_entity.pdbx_description
1 polymer ?
#
loop_
_entity_poly.entity_id
_entity_poly.type
_entity_poly.pdbx_seq_one_letter_code
_entity_poly.pdbx_strand_id
1 'polypeptide(L)'
;MIIHVLNKNTLIIDDFILRCCIGKKGLNSNKKEGDYSTPKGLFNLKKLYFRKDRVGIPKCRLTKKVIKKDMAWCDDANHKKYNEEIKTVNKDLKENLYRKDHKYDYIISISHNEKKIPNKGSAVFIHLTN
;
A
#
# COMPACT_ATOMS: atom_id res chain seq x y z
N MET A 1 16.68 -8.05 -5.83
CA MET A 1 15.32 -8.19 -6.41
C MET A 1 14.73 -6.81 -6.64
N ILE A 2 14.32 -6.54 -7.85
CA ILE A 2 13.61 -5.31 -8.23
C ILE A 2 12.22 -5.71 -8.72
N ILE A 3 11.20 -5.00 -8.26
CA ILE A 3 9.84 -5.11 -8.78
C ILE A 3 9.64 -3.93 -9.73
N HIS A 4 9.49 -4.21 -11.00
CA HIS A 4 9.34 -3.19 -12.05
C HIS A 4 7.90 -3.18 -12.59
N VAL A 5 7.15 -2.13 -12.29
CA VAL A 5 5.86 -1.87 -12.92
C VAL A 5 6.10 -1.25 -14.28
N LEU A 6 6.03 -2.07 -15.33
CA LEU A 6 6.33 -1.66 -16.69
C LEU A 6 5.25 -0.74 -17.28
N ASN A 7 4.00 -1.10 -17.05
CA ASN A 7 2.82 -0.35 -17.50
C ASN A 7 1.60 -0.64 -16.62
N LYS A 8 0.42 -0.23 -17.05
CA LYS A 8 -0.83 -0.36 -16.25
C LYS A 8 -1.25 -1.78 -15.92
N ASN A 9 -0.72 -2.79 -16.61
CA ASN A 9 -1.13 -4.18 -16.45
C ASN A 9 0.02 -5.20 -16.41
N THR A 10 1.28 -4.74 -16.44
CA THR A 10 2.45 -5.62 -16.46
C THR A 10 3.44 -5.26 -15.37
N LEU A 11 3.79 -6.26 -14.58
CA LEU A 11 4.79 -6.22 -13.52
C LEU A 11 5.88 -7.25 -13.85
N ILE A 12 7.14 -6.89 -13.63
CA ILE A 12 8.29 -7.78 -13.80
C ILE A 12 9.00 -7.93 -12.45
N ILE A 13 9.25 -9.15 -12.04
CA ILE A 13 10.06 -9.50 -10.86
C ILE A 13 11.10 -10.51 -11.31
N ASP A 14 12.37 -10.13 -11.30
CA ASP A 14 13.46 -10.93 -11.85
C ASP A 14 13.08 -11.43 -13.27
N ASP A 15 12.93 -12.74 -13.51
CA ASP A 15 12.54 -13.32 -14.80
C ASP A 15 11.02 -13.56 -14.96
N PHE A 16 10.21 -13.17 -13.94
CA PHE A 16 8.78 -13.40 -13.96
C PHE A 16 8.02 -12.19 -14.50
N ILE A 17 7.15 -12.42 -15.45
CA ILE A 17 6.19 -11.42 -15.97
C ILE A 17 4.82 -11.73 -15.39
N LEU A 18 4.27 -10.80 -14.63
CA LEU A 18 3.01 -10.94 -13.92
C LEU A 18 2.00 -9.89 -14.36
N ARG A 19 0.73 -10.22 -14.25
CA ARG A 19 -0.35 -9.23 -14.39
C ARG A 19 -0.43 -8.37 -13.13
N CYS A 20 -0.66 -7.08 -13.31
CA CYS A 20 -0.91 -6.13 -12.21
C CYS A 20 -2.02 -5.14 -12.57
N CYS A 21 -2.46 -4.39 -11.57
CA CYS A 21 -3.27 -3.19 -11.74
C CYS A 21 -2.57 -2.02 -11.06
N ILE A 22 -2.78 -0.83 -11.60
CA ILE A 22 -2.34 0.44 -10.99
C ILE A 22 -3.56 1.35 -10.77
N GLY A 23 -3.34 2.50 -10.14
CA GLY A 23 -4.40 3.50 -9.95
C GLY A 23 -5.12 3.83 -11.26
N LYS A 24 -6.43 4.08 -11.18
CA LYS A 24 -7.32 4.31 -12.35
C LYS A 24 -6.81 5.40 -13.30
N LYS A 25 -6.11 6.41 -12.77
CA LYS A 25 -5.53 7.51 -13.55
C LYS A 25 -4.06 7.25 -13.98
N GLY A 26 -3.58 6.02 -13.84
CA GLY A 26 -2.26 5.61 -14.31
C GLY A 26 -1.11 6.05 -13.40
N LEU A 27 0.10 6.10 -13.97
CA LEU A 27 1.32 6.51 -13.28
C LEU A 27 1.44 8.05 -13.27
N ASN A 28 1.79 8.62 -12.11
CA ASN A 28 1.93 10.07 -11.94
C ASN A 28 3.20 10.41 -11.15
N SER A 29 4.08 11.22 -11.73
CA SER A 29 5.28 11.72 -11.04
C SER A 29 4.97 12.82 -10.01
N ASN A 30 3.80 13.44 -10.09
CA ASN A 30 3.32 14.46 -9.16
C ASN A 30 2.05 14.00 -8.43
N LYS A 31 2.15 12.83 -7.77
CA LYS A 31 1.02 12.24 -7.04
C LYS A 31 0.48 13.19 -5.99
N LYS A 32 -0.85 13.24 -5.90
CA LYS A 32 -1.60 13.98 -4.88
C LYS A 32 -2.53 13.04 -4.10
N GLU A 33 -2.93 13.47 -2.91
CA GLU A 33 -3.94 12.75 -2.12
C GLU A 33 -5.25 12.66 -2.90
N GLY A 34 -5.84 11.46 -2.91
CA GLY A 34 -7.14 11.22 -3.56
C GLY A 34 -7.16 11.32 -5.09
N ASP A 35 -6.03 11.39 -5.78
CA ASP A 35 -5.95 11.56 -7.24
C ASP A 35 -6.15 10.27 -8.04
N TYR A 36 -6.34 9.13 -7.37
CA TYR A 36 -6.50 7.79 -7.99
C TYR A 36 -5.35 7.36 -8.90
N SER A 37 -4.17 7.96 -8.76
CA SER A 37 -2.97 7.57 -9.51
C SER A 37 -2.02 6.72 -8.67
N THR A 38 -1.13 6.02 -9.34
CA THR A 38 0.01 5.34 -8.73
C THR A 38 1.26 6.22 -8.89
N PRO A 39 2.05 6.44 -7.84
CA PRO A 39 3.24 7.27 -7.95
C PRO A 39 4.27 6.64 -8.90
N LYS A 40 4.85 7.46 -9.76
CA LYS A 40 5.98 7.10 -10.62
C LYS A 40 7.28 7.43 -9.91
N GLY A 41 8.18 6.46 -9.80
CA GLY A 41 9.47 6.66 -9.13
C GLY A 41 10.08 5.33 -8.68
N LEU A 42 11.18 5.45 -7.95
CA LEU A 42 11.86 4.33 -7.29
C LEU A 42 11.54 4.36 -5.79
N PHE A 43 11.01 3.26 -5.27
CA PHE A 43 10.58 3.15 -3.88
C PHE A 43 11.14 1.89 -3.24
N ASN A 44 11.50 1.98 -1.96
CA ASN A 44 11.88 0.82 -1.16
C ASN A 44 10.64 0.09 -0.67
N LEU A 45 10.70 -1.24 -0.63
CA LEU A 45 9.73 -2.05 0.09
C LEU A 45 10.01 -1.89 1.58
N LYS A 46 8.98 -1.64 2.38
CA LYS A 46 9.13 -1.34 3.82
C LYS A 46 8.66 -2.52 4.68
N LYS A 47 7.41 -2.59 4.99
CA LYS A 47 6.84 -3.58 5.91
C LYS A 47 5.77 -4.40 5.22
N LEU A 48 5.73 -5.68 5.52
CA LEU A 48 4.69 -6.59 5.06
C LEU A 48 3.63 -6.76 6.17
N TYR A 49 2.39 -6.46 5.85
CA TYR A 49 1.24 -6.70 6.72
C TYR A 49 0.44 -7.87 6.18
N PHE A 50 -0.15 -8.68 7.04
CA PHE A 50 -0.92 -9.85 6.62
C PHE A 50 -2.06 -10.18 7.59
N ARG A 51 -3.10 -10.81 7.06
CA ARG A 51 -4.29 -11.30 7.77
C ARG A 51 -4.02 -12.71 8.28
N LYS A 52 -3.42 -12.83 9.48
CA LYS A 52 -3.10 -14.13 10.11
C LYS A 52 -4.32 -15.06 10.25
N ASP A 53 -5.51 -14.49 10.34
CA ASP A 53 -6.78 -15.21 10.41
C ASP A 53 -7.24 -15.80 9.07
N ARG A 54 -6.59 -15.45 7.95
CA ARG A 54 -6.94 -15.90 6.60
C ARG A 54 -5.79 -16.56 5.85
N VAL A 55 -4.56 -16.13 6.09
CA VAL A 55 -3.40 -16.54 5.30
C VAL A 55 -2.23 -16.93 6.21
N GLY A 56 -1.35 -17.77 5.68
CA GLY A 56 -0.13 -18.18 6.38
C GLY A 56 0.87 -17.03 6.54
N ILE A 57 1.83 -17.21 7.45
CA ILE A 57 2.94 -16.27 7.65
C ILE A 57 3.84 -16.31 6.42
N PRO A 58 4.01 -15.19 5.69
CA PRO A 58 4.83 -15.19 4.48
C PRO A 58 6.31 -15.36 4.80
N LYS A 59 6.99 -16.17 4.00
CA LYS A 59 8.44 -16.36 4.09
C LYS A 59 9.15 -15.26 3.29
N CYS A 60 9.59 -14.21 3.95
CA CYS A 60 10.37 -13.13 3.33
C CYS A 60 11.24 -12.41 4.37
N ARG A 61 12.16 -11.56 3.88
CA ARG A 61 13.08 -10.77 4.73
C ARG A 61 12.45 -9.48 5.28
N LEU A 62 11.31 -9.04 4.75
CA LEU A 62 10.65 -7.85 5.25
C LEU A 62 10.17 -8.04 6.69
N THR A 63 10.19 -6.98 7.46
CA THR A 63 9.52 -6.94 8.77
C THR A 63 8.03 -7.21 8.57
N LYS A 64 7.49 -8.16 9.33
CA LYS A 64 6.11 -8.62 9.22
C LYS A 64 5.25 -8.08 10.35
N LYS A 65 4.01 -7.75 10.06
CA LYS A 65 3.03 -7.32 11.06
C LYS A 65 1.64 -7.90 10.77
N VAL A 66 1.02 -8.44 11.79
CA VAL A 66 -0.36 -8.96 11.70
C VAL A 66 -1.32 -7.78 11.63
N ILE A 67 -2.24 -7.82 10.67
CA ILE A 67 -3.36 -6.86 10.58
C ILE A 67 -4.41 -7.21 11.63
N LYS A 68 -4.73 -6.25 12.49
CA LYS A 68 -5.77 -6.35 13.52
C LYS A 68 -6.98 -5.51 13.16
N LYS A 69 -8.12 -5.78 13.80
CA LYS A 69 -9.41 -5.12 13.51
C LYS A 69 -9.41 -3.60 13.68
N ASP A 70 -8.56 -3.09 14.56
CA ASP A 70 -8.42 -1.66 14.88
C ASP A 70 -7.35 -0.94 14.05
N MET A 71 -6.75 -1.61 13.06
CA MET A 71 -5.68 -1.04 12.26
C MET A 71 -6.20 -0.33 11.01
N ALA A 72 -5.67 0.87 10.80
CA ALA A 72 -5.93 1.69 9.63
C ALA A 72 -4.66 2.46 9.22
N TRP A 73 -4.69 3.08 8.05
CA TRP A 73 -3.67 4.01 7.58
C TRP A 73 -4.26 5.41 7.51
N CYS A 74 -3.55 6.39 8.08
CA CYS A 74 -4.05 7.77 8.12
C CYS A 74 -3.85 8.44 6.76
N ASP A 75 -4.95 8.82 6.11
CA ASP A 75 -5.00 9.52 4.82
C ASP A 75 -5.46 10.98 4.95
N ASP A 76 -5.68 11.46 6.17
CA ASP A 76 -6.01 12.86 6.45
C ASP A 76 -4.73 13.72 6.42
N ALA A 77 -4.60 14.53 5.37
CA ALA A 77 -3.44 15.39 5.13
C ALA A 77 -3.18 16.42 6.23
N ASN A 78 -4.19 16.74 7.04
CA ASN A 78 -4.09 17.68 8.16
C ASN A 78 -3.74 17.01 9.50
N HIS A 79 -3.73 15.68 9.53
CA HIS A 79 -3.48 14.95 10.77
C HIS A 79 -1.98 14.76 11.00
N LYS A 80 -1.52 14.90 12.25
CA LYS A 80 -0.10 14.72 12.64
C LYS A 80 0.50 13.36 12.30
N LYS A 81 -0.36 12.34 12.11
CA LYS A 81 0.04 10.98 11.70
C LYS A 81 -0.28 10.70 10.22
N TYR A 82 -0.40 11.73 9.40
CA TYR A 82 -0.62 11.55 7.97
C TYR A 82 0.38 10.57 7.37
N ASN A 83 -0.10 9.67 6.51
CA ASN A 83 0.66 8.60 5.88
C ASN A 83 1.38 7.67 6.86
N GLU A 84 0.75 7.39 7.99
CA GLU A 84 1.20 6.39 8.97
C GLU A 84 0.13 5.37 9.31
N GLU A 85 0.60 4.20 9.74
CA GLU A 85 -0.26 3.22 10.41
C GLU A 85 -0.77 3.77 11.73
N ILE A 86 -2.05 3.61 11.97
CA ILE A 86 -2.72 4.04 13.21
C ILE A 86 -3.66 2.97 13.74
N LYS A 87 -3.98 3.06 15.02
CA LYS A 87 -5.11 2.35 15.63
C LYS A 87 -6.31 3.27 15.71
N THR A 88 -7.46 2.80 15.30
CA THR A 88 -8.69 3.58 15.35
C THR A 88 -9.93 2.69 15.40
N VAL A 89 -10.94 3.13 16.13
CA VAL A 89 -12.28 2.56 16.10
C VAL A 89 -13.16 3.22 15.04
N ASN A 90 -12.81 4.46 14.63
CA ASN A 90 -13.50 5.19 13.57
C ASN A 90 -12.88 4.86 12.21
N LYS A 91 -13.66 4.16 11.37
CA LYS A 91 -13.23 3.64 10.07
C LYS A 91 -13.63 4.53 8.89
N ASP A 92 -14.40 5.58 9.13
CA ASP A 92 -15.08 6.33 8.06
C ASP A 92 -14.17 7.33 7.34
N LEU A 93 -13.03 7.70 7.95
CA LEU A 93 -12.13 8.74 7.44
C LEU A 93 -10.70 8.24 7.16
N LYS A 94 -10.49 6.92 7.01
CA LYS A 94 -9.14 6.34 6.95
C LYS A 94 -9.13 5.05 6.15
N GLU A 95 -7.99 4.76 5.53
CA GLU A 95 -7.81 3.49 4.82
C GLU A 95 -7.79 2.31 5.81
N ASN A 96 -8.89 1.59 5.87
CA ASN A 96 -9.04 0.44 6.76
C ASN A 96 -8.20 -0.75 6.26
N LEU A 97 -7.26 -1.22 7.08
CA LEU A 97 -6.43 -2.37 6.72
C LEU A 97 -7.14 -3.71 6.94
N TYR A 98 -8.10 -3.78 7.87
CA TYR A 98 -8.85 -5.01 8.15
C TYR A 98 -10.12 -5.08 7.28
N ARG A 99 -9.94 -5.42 6.00
CA ARG A 99 -11.03 -5.46 5.01
C ARG A 99 -11.81 -6.78 5.05
N LYS A 100 -13.03 -6.73 4.54
CA LYS A 100 -13.87 -7.94 4.34
C LYS A 100 -13.46 -8.74 3.10
N ASP A 101 -13.01 -8.05 2.04
CA ASP A 101 -12.47 -8.68 0.83
C ASP A 101 -11.03 -9.19 1.06
N HIS A 102 -10.46 -9.89 0.07
CA HIS A 102 -9.12 -10.46 0.15
C HIS A 102 -7.98 -9.50 -0.24
N LYS A 103 -8.30 -8.28 -0.71
CA LYS A 103 -7.30 -7.38 -1.30
C LYS A 103 -6.16 -7.04 -0.34
N TYR A 104 -6.43 -6.98 0.96
CA TYR A 104 -5.46 -6.70 2.01
C TYR A 104 -5.09 -7.91 2.86
N ASP A 105 -5.29 -9.13 2.33
CA ASP A 105 -4.77 -10.32 3.00
C ASP A 105 -3.24 -10.31 3.08
N TYR A 106 -2.59 -9.69 2.08
CA TYR A 106 -1.18 -9.28 2.10
C TYR A 106 -1.04 -7.85 1.59
N ILE A 107 -0.29 -7.03 2.31
CA ILE A 107 0.05 -5.65 1.92
C ILE A 107 1.54 -5.43 2.12
N ILE A 108 2.20 -4.81 1.15
CA ILE A 108 3.57 -4.30 1.33
C ILE A 108 3.51 -2.79 1.20
N SER A 109 3.88 -2.09 2.28
CA SER A 109 4.04 -0.64 2.22
C SER A 109 5.33 -0.26 1.50
N ILE A 110 5.30 0.85 0.76
CA ILE A 110 6.46 1.38 0.04
C ILE A 110 6.88 2.75 0.59
N SER A 111 8.09 3.20 0.25
CA SER A 111 8.67 4.46 0.74
C SER A 111 8.10 5.73 0.09
N HIS A 112 6.88 5.66 -0.47
CA HIS A 112 6.23 6.85 -1.02
C HIS A 112 5.86 7.83 0.09
N ASN A 113 6.23 9.10 -0.08
CA ASN A 113 5.95 10.19 0.87
C ASN A 113 6.32 9.89 2.34
N GLU A 114 7.50 9.30 2.57
CA GLU A 114 8.00 9.04 3.93
C GLU A 114 8.13 10.31 4.78
N LYS A 115 8.37 11.45 4.15
CA LYS A 115 8.42 12.76 4.81
C LYS A 115 7.05 13.28 5.23
N LYS A 116 5.97 12.58 4.89
CA LYS A 116 4.58 12.90 5.26
C LYS A 116 4.16 14.30 4.85
N ILE A 117 4.62 14.74 3.69
CA ILE A 117 4.26 16.05 3.14
C ILE A 117 2.77 16.06 2.85
N PRO A 118 2.00 17.00 3.40
CA PRO A 118 0.56 17.09 3.18
C PRO A 118 0.18 17.09 1.69
N ASN A 119 -0.88 16.37 1.35
CA ASN A 119 -1.42 16.26 -0.01
C ASN A 119 -0.50 15.60 -1.06
N LYS A 120 0.64 15.02 -0.67
CA LYS A 120 1.52 14.28 -1.60
C LYS A 120 1.18 12.80 -1.72
N GLY A 121 0.07 12.37 -1.15
CA GLY A 121 -0.44 11.01 -1.21
C GLY A 121 -0.05 10.15 -0.01
N SER A 122 -0.95 9.25 0.34
CA SER A 122 -0.83 8.30 1.44
C SER A 122 -1.32 6.92 1.05
N ALA A 123 -1.12 5.93 1.92
CA ALA A 123 -1.64 4.57 1.76
C ALA A 123 -1.31 3.93 0.40
N VAL A 124 -0.09 4.13 -0.09
CA VAL A 124 0.36 3.50 -1.33
C VAL A 124 1.00 2.16 -1.01
N PHE A 125 0.36 1.10 -1.46
CA PHE A 125 0.72 -0.28 -1.14
C PHE A 125 0.82 -1.14 -2.40
N ILE A 126 1.64 -2.20 -2.32
CA ILE A 126 1.48 -3.38 -3.16
C ILE A 126 0.50 -4.31 -2.43
N HIS A 127 -0.56 -4.71 -3.09
CA HIS A 127 -1.59 -5.57 -2.50
C HIS A 127 -2.21 -6.49 -3.55
N LEU A 128 -3.02 -7.45 -3.11
CA LEU A 128 -3.73 -8.35 -4.00
C LEU A 128 -4.83 -7.58 -4.77
N THR A 129 -5.19 -8.10 -5.94
CA THR A 129 -6.31 -7.61 -6.75
C THR A 129 -7.14 -8.78 -7.27
N ASN A 130 -8.28 -8.48 -7.82
CA ASN A 130 -9.14 -9.48 -8.46
C ASN A 130 -8.60 -9.86 -9.83
#